data_1b2555b6d18fb00a50ecadc29c2c6956
#
_entry.id   1b2555b6d18fb00a50ecadc29c2c6956
#
_cell.length_a   1.000
_cell.length_b   1.000
_cell.length_c   1.000
_cell.angle_alpha   90.00
_cell.angle_beta   90.00
_cell.angle_gamma   90.00
#
_symmetry.space_group_name_H-M   'P 1'
#
loop_
_entity.id
_entity.type
_entity.pdbx_description
1 polymer ?
#
loop_
_entity_poly.entity_id
_entity_poly.type
_entity_poly.pdbx_seq_one_letter_code
_entity_poly.pdbx_strand_id
1 'polypeptide(L)'
;MIKGFGVFSFIVFLILCSQIGEFGPGLTVWFLSLLLLASGVTAYSLFLFPESMEEQGLKKLKSFSSIKPLELINAITEISSVVRKDGLLATESIRKDLKDPWLIYSLKKMIDGYDKNVITHVIRNEHLRFHEQFLRLETYKERVTHSITLFGLAGSLSHIMYFLTKDDPTLIAASFVPFLFSVFIQLVFSAWAQSKLDFLVDQSRIYYAVLENGVSGIQDGVNPDILRDQLMARITHA
;
A
#
# COMPACT_ATOMS: atom_id res chain seq x y z
N MET A 1 -2.38 -18.10 -9.69
CA MET A 1 -1.54 -17.57 -10.79
C MET A 1 -0.24 -16.95 -10.27
N ILE A 2 -0.27 -16.07 -9.29
CA ILE A 2 0.91 -15.38 -8.71
C ILE A 2 1.94 -16.38 -8.14
N LYS A 3 1.52 -17.38 -7.37
CA LYS A 3 2.43 -18.41 -6.81
C LYS A 3 3.16 -19.23 -7.90
N GLY A 4 2.50 -19.50 -9.04
CA GLY A 4 3.14 -20.19 -10.18
C GLY A 4 4.25 -19.34 -10.81
N PHE A 5 4.06 -18.02 -10.88
CA PHE A 5 5.10 -17.08 -11.34
C PHE A 5 6.29 -17.04 -10.38
N GLY A 6 6.05 -17.15 -9.06
CA GLY A 6 7.10 -17.22 -8.05
C GLY A 6 7.97 -18.47 -8.22
N VAL A 7 7.35 -19.64 -8.45
CA VAL A 7 8.07 -20.89 -8.71
C VAL A 7 8.91 -20.77 -9.99
N PHE A 8 8.34 -20.22 -11.06
CA PHE A 8 9.06 -19.99 -12.31
C PHE A 8 10.27 -19.06 -12.12
N SER A 9 10.08 -17.94 -11.41
CA SER A 9 11.18 -17.00 -11.11
C SER A 9 12.28 -17.65 -10.27
N PHE A 10 11.92 -18.52 -9.32
CA PHE A 10 12.88 -19.26 -8.51
C PHE A 10 13.67 -20.29 -9.35
N ILE A 11 13.03 -20.98 -10.29
CA ILE A 11 13.72 -21.88 -11.23
C ILE A 11 14.72 -21.09 -12.09
N VAL A 12 14.30 -19.91 -12.61
CA VAL A 12 15.19 -19.03 -13.38
C VAL A 12 16.39 -18.60 -12.51
N PHE A 13 16.17 -18.26 -11.24
CA PHE A 13 17.25 -17.95 -10.30
C PHE A 13 18.23 -19.10 -10.16
N LEU A 14 17.78 -20.34 -9.99
CA LEU A 14 18.65 -21.50 -9.87
C LEU A 14 19.44 -21.79 -11.15
N ILE A 15 18.81 -21.63 -12.33
CA ILE A 15 19.49 -21.76 -13.62
C ILE A 15 20.58 -20.70 -13.77
N LEU A 16 20.30 -19.43 -13.45
CA LEU A 16 21.29 -18.37 -13.50
C LEU A 16 22.46 -18.62 -12.54
N CYS A 17 22.19 -19.13 -11.33
CA CYS A 17 23.25 -19.56 -10.42
C CYS A 17 24.17 -20.63 -11.01
N SER A 18 23.62 -21.59 -11.77
CA SER A 18 24.42 -22.66 -12.39
C SER A 18 25.29 -22.17 -13.56
N GLN A 19 24.94 -21.05 -14.17
CA GLN A 19 25.65 -20.49 -15.34
C GLN A 19 26.80 -19.54 -14.96
N ILE A 20 26.97 -19.18 -13.68
CA ILE A 20 28.01 -18.23 -13.24
C ILE A 20 29.42 -18.67 -13.68
N GLY A 21 29.66 -19.98 -13.79
CA GLY A 21 30.93 -20.53 -14.21
C GLY A 21 31.28 -20.43 -15.70
N GLU A 22 30.28 -20.19 -16.57
CA GLU A 22 30.47 -20.22 -18.03
C GLU A 22 30.76 -18.83 -18.62
N PHE A 23 30.49 -17.75 -17.88
CA PHE A 23 30.68 -16.39 -18.34
C PHE A 23 32.04 -15.82 -17.89
N GLY A 24 32.81 -15.29 -18.84
CA GLY A 24 34.08 -14.63 -18.55
C GLY A 24 33.95 -13.35 -17.71
N PRO A 25 35.07 -12.87 -17.12
CA PRO A 25 35.09 -11.64 -16.33
C PRO A 25 34.78 -10.43 -17.23
N GLY A 26 33.74 -9.70 -16.90
CA GLY A 26 33.35 -8.49 -17.62
C GLY A 26 31.91 -8.06 -17.36
N LEU A 27 31.37 -7.18 -18.23
CA LEU A 27 30.00 -6.68 -18.18
C LEU A 27 28.94 -7.79 -18.08
N THR A 28 29.22 -8.97 -18.62
CA THR A 28 28.34 -10.15 -18.58
C THR A 28 28.11 -10.66 -17.16
N VAL A 29 29.14 -10.69 -16.32
CA VAL A 29 29.03 -11.12 -14.90
C VAL A 29 28.17 -10.15 -14.10
N TRP A 30 28.30 -8.87 -14.35
CA TRP A 30 27.49 -7.83 -13.71
C TRP A 30 26.02 -7.94 -14.10
N PHE A 31 25.75 -8.13 -15.40
CA PHE A 31 24.39 -8.31 -15.90
C PHE A 31 23.73 -9.57 -15.33
N LEU A 32 24.48 -10.67 -15.26
CA LEU A 32 24.02 -11.92 -14.67
C LEU A 32 23.70 -11.74 -13.18
N SER A 33 24.52 -11.00 -12.43
CA SER A 33 24.29 -10.71 -11.01
C SER A 33 23.02 -9.91 -10.78
N LEU A 34 22.72 -8.92 -11.63
CA LEU A 34 21.48 -8.16 -11.56
C LEU A 34 20.26 -9.02 -11.89
N LEU A 35 20.36 -9.89 -12.87
CA LEU A 35 19.27 -10.85 -13.19
C LEU A 35 19.04 -11.83 -12.05
N LEU A 36 20.10 -12.30 -11.40
CA LEU A 36 20.06 -13.18 -10.23
C LEU A 36 19.34 -12.51 -9.06
N LEU A 37 19.75 -11.28 -8.74
CA LEU A 37 19.09 -10.47 -7.72
C LEU A 37 17.60 -10.27 -8.05
N ALA A 38 17.30 -9.84 -9.28
CA ALA A 38 15.92 -9.56 -9.70
C ALA A 38 15.04 -10.82 -9.63
N SER A 39 15.54 -11.98 -10.12
CA SER A 39 14.77 -13.23 -10.11
C SER A 39 14.54 -13.75 -8.69
N GLY A 40 15.55 -13.69 -7.82
CA GLY A 40 15.45 -14.11 -6.43
C GLY A 40 14.46 -13.26 -5.64
N VAL A 41 14.58 -11.93 -5.74
CA VAL A 41 13.67 -10.99 -5.07
C VAL A 41 12.24 -11.15 -5.58
N THR A 42 12.07 -11.29 -6.90
CA THR A 42 10.75 -11.49 -7.51
C THR A 42 10.12 -12.80 -7.04
N ALA A 43 10.86 -13.89 -7.05
CA ALA A 43 10.39 -15.17 -6.54
C ALA A 43 9.93 -15.07 -5.08
N TYR A 44 10.78 -14.53 -4.23
CA TYR A 44 10.50 -14.37 -2.80
C TYR A 44 9.30 -13.47 -2.54
N SER A 45 9.21 -12.33 -3.23
CA SER A 45 8.10 -11.39 -3.09
C SER A 45 6.76 -12.02 -3.49
N LEU A 46 6.74 -12.81 -4.58
CA LEU A 46 5.53 -13.49 -5.04
C LEU A 46 5.11 -14.63 -4.10
N PHE A 47 6.07 -15.32 -3.48
CA PHE A 47 5.76 -16.35 -2.47
C PHE A 47 5.16 -15.78 -1.19
N LEU A 48 5.64 -14.61 -0.76
CA LEU A 48 5.18 -13.95 0.46
C LEU A 48 3.94 -13.09 0.26
N PHE A 49 3.50 -12.88 -0.99
CA PHE A 49 2.35 -12.01 -1.24
C PHE A 49 1.11 -12.52 -0.50
N PRO A 50 0.49 -11.69 0.37
CA PRO A 50 -0.64 -12.12 1.17
C PRO A 50 -1.86 -12.43 0.29
N GLU A 51 -2.41 -13.63 0.39
CA GLU A 51 -3.61 -14.05 -0.38
C GLU A 51 -4.81 -13.13 -0.15
N SER A 52 -4.95 -12.61 1.08
CA SER A 52 -6.01 -11.65 1.44
C SER A 52 -5.92 -10.30 0.71
N MET A 53 -4.79 -10.01 0.07
CA MET A 53 -4.54 -8.78 -0.67
C MET A 53 -4.76 -8.93 -2.19
N GLU A 54 -4.92 -10.14 -2.71
CA GLU A 54 -4.90 -10.42 -4.15
C GLU A 54 -6.01 -9.72 -4.95
N GLU A 55 -7.19 -9.48 -4.38
CA GLU A 55 -8.27 -8.85 -5.13
C GLU A 55 -8.89 -7.63 -4.45
N GLN A 56 -9.22 -7.73 -3.18
CA GLN A 56 -9.94 -6.67 -2.47
C GLN A 56 -9.01 -5.61 -1.89
N GLY A 57 -7.84 -6.00 -1.39
CA GLY A 57 -6.89 -5.11 -0.76
C GLY A 57 -6.28 -4.11 -1.75
N LEU A 58 -5.83 -4.57 -2.93
CA LEU A 58 -5.27 -3.70 -3.96
C LEU A 58 -6.31 -2.75 -4.56
N LYS A 59 -7.56 -3.19 -4.72
CA LYS A 59 -8.66 -2.33 -5.19
C LYS A 59 -8.98 -1.24 -4.18
N LYS A 60 -9.04 -1.59 -2.89
CA LYS A 60 -9.24 -0.61 -1.80
C LYS A 60 -8.08 0.38 -1.72
N LEU A 61 -6.83 -0.08 -1.75
CA LEU A 61 -5.66 0.80 -1.74
C LEU A 61 -5.67 1.78 -2.91
N LYS A 62 -6.03 1.31 -4.10
CA LYS A 62 -6.16 2.18 -5.29
C LYS A 62 -7.31 3.18 -5.13
N SER A 63 -8.40 2.82 -4.48
CA SER A 63 -9.50 3.75 -4.21
C SER A 63 -9.07 4.87 -3.26
N PHE A 64 -8.30 4.57 -2.21
CA PHE A 64 -7.79 5.59 -1.30
C PHE A 64 -6.79 6.56 -1.94
N SER A 65 -6.02 6.12 -2.93
CA SER A 65 -5.11 7.02 -3.66
C SER A 65 -5.83 8.07 -4.52
N SER A 66 -7.12 7.88 -4.78
CA SER A 66 -7.96 8.79 -5.59
C SER A 66 -8.97 9.59 -4.78
N ILE A 67 -9.04 9.42 -3.46
CA ILE A 67 -9.97 10.15 -2.61
C ILE A 67 -9.55 11.62 -2.54
N LYS A 68 -10.52 12.47 -2.76
CA LYS A 68 -10.37 13.91 -2.57
C LYS A 68 -11.20 14.33 -1.35
N PRO A 69 -10.55 14.54 -0.19
CA PRO A 69 -11.25 14.89 1.04
C PRO A 69 -12.18 16.09 0.90
N LEU A 70 -11.81 17.04 0.07
CA LEU A 70 -12.62 18.23 -0.21
C LEU A 70 -13.96 17.90 -0.91
N GLU A 71 -13.97 16.94 -1.83
CA GLU A 71 -15.21 16.47 -2.48
C GLU A 71 -16.14 15.80 -1.46
N LEU A 72 -15.59 15.03 -0.53
CA LEU A 72 -16.35 14.41 0.56
C LEU A 72 -16.96 15.47 1.50
N ILE A 73 -16.18 16.50 1.90
CA ILE A 73 -16.67 17.58 2.75
C ILE A 73 -17.79 18.34 2.07
N ASN A 74 -17.65 18.67 0.78
CA ASN A 74 -18.68 19.37 0.03
C ASN A 74 -19.98 18.55 -0.02
N ALA A 75 -19.88 17.23 -0.29
CA ALA A 75 -21.05 16.35 -0.29
C ALA A 75 -21.73 16.29 1.10
N ILE A 76 -20.95 16.16 2.17
CA ILE A 76 -21.47 16.15 3.55
C ILE A 76 -22.16 17.47 3.89
N THR A 77 -21.59 18.62 3.51
CA THR A 77 -22.14 19.94 3.74
C THR A 77 -23.47 20.15 2.99
N GLU A 78 -23.53 19.71 1.73
CA GLU A 78 -24.75 19.74 0.92
C GLU A 78 -25.84 18.88 1.57
N ILE A 79 -25.54 17.64 1.94
CA ILE A 79 -26.46 16.73 2.65
C ILE A 79 -26.95 17.37 3.95
N SER A 80 -26.04 17.94 4.76
CA SER A 80 -26.41 18.62 6.01
C SER A 80 -27.40 19.76 5.77
N SER A 81 -27.22 20.51 4.69
CA SER A 81 -28.14 21.61 4.31
C SER A 81 -29.53 21.11 3.96
N VAL A 82 -29.63 20.00 3.25
CA VAL A 82 -30.91 19.37 2.85
C VAL A 82 -31.59 18.76 4.06
N VAL A 83 -30.87 18.03 4.89
CA VAL A 83 -31.41 17.41 6.11
C VAL A 83 -32.00 18.47 7.05
N ARG A 84 -31.36 19.64 7.15
CA ARG A 84 -31.83 20.71 8.01
C ARG A 84 -33.08 21.41 7.47
N LYS A 85 -33.25 21.50 6.13
CA LYS A 85 -34.42 22.15 5.50
C LYS A 85 -35.61 21.23 5.36
N ASP A 86 -35.36 20.05 4.83
CA ASP A 86 -36.37 19.14 4.30
C ASP A 86 -36.45 17.81 5.10
N GLY A 87 -35.60 17.67 6.10
CA GLY A 87 -35.51 16.47 6.92
C GLY A 87 -34.68 15.35 6.30
N LEU A 88 -34.41 14.32 7.11
CA LEU A 88 -33.52 13.21 6.75
C LEU A 88 -34.02 12.40 5.53
N LEU A 89 -35.35 12.25 5.39
CA LEU A 89 -35.94 11.48 4.27
C LEU A 89 -35.69 12.12 2.89
N ALA A 90 -35.50 13.45 2.82
CA ALA A 90 -35.19 14.15 1.58
C ALA A 90 -33.82 13.74 0.99
N THR A 91 -32.93 13.20 1.82
CA THR A 91 -31.61 12.73 1.36
C THR A 91 -31.69 11.48 0.49
N GLU A 92 -32.82 10.78 0.47
CA GLU A 92 -33.00 9.59 -0.39
C GLU A 92 -32.90 9.91 -1.88
N SER A 93 -33.33 11.09 -2.30
CA SER A 93 -33.20 11.57 -3.67
C SER A 93 -31.73 11.87 -4.05
N ILE A 94 -30.97 12.50 -3.15
CA ILE A 94 -29.57 12.89 -3.38
C ILE A 94 -28.64 11.68 -3.35
N ARG A 95 -28.99 10.66 -2.59
CA ARG A 95 -28.18 9.42 -2.44
C ARG A 95 -27.81 8.79 -3.77
N LYS A 96 -28.63 8.92 -4.80
CA LYS A 96 -28.40 8.34 -6.14
C LYS A 96 -27.21 8.99 -6.87
N ASP A 97 -26.91 10.25 -6.56
CA ASP A 97 -25.85 11.03 -7.20
C ASP A 97 -24.51 10.93 -6.44
N LEU A 98 -24.54 10.37 -5.24
CA LEU A 98 -23.35 10.18 -4.43
C LEU A 98 -22.47 9.06 -4.96
N LYS A 99 -21.16 9.28 -4.94
CA LYS A 99 -20.15 8.31 -5.39
C LYS A 99 -19.50 7.54 -4.24
N ASP A 100 -19.52 8.11 -3.04
CA ASP A 100 -18.85 7.54 -1.89
C ASP A 100 -19.69 6.43 -1.23
N PRO A 101 -19.22 5.17 -1.24
CA PRO A 101 -20.00 4.04 -0.75
C PRO A 101 -20.28 4.07 0.75
N TRP A 102 -19.34 4.64 1.54
CA TRP A 102 -19.51 4.72 3.00
C TRP A 102 -20.44 5.86 3.42
N LEU A 103 -20.43 6.96 2.68
CA LEU A 103 -21.40 8.03 2.86
C LEU A 103 -22.81 7.54 2.50
N ILE A 104 -22.96 6.84 1.38
CA ILE A 104 -24.23 6.22 0.96
C ILE A 104 -24.75 5.23 2.02
N TYR A 105 -23.84 4.36 2.53
CA TYR A 105 -24.18 3.41 3.59
C TYR A 105 -24.65 4.11 4.86
N SER A 106 -23.92 5.14 5.29
CA SER A 106 -24.22 5.90 6.51
C SER A 106 -25.55 6.61 6.41
N LEU A 107 -25.84 7.27 5.28
CA LEU A 107 -27.14 7.91 5.04
C LEU A 107 -28.30 6.90 5.09
N LYS A 108 -28.11 5.75 4.44
CA LYS A 108 -29.14 4.68 4.48
C LYS A 108 -29.43 4.28 5.93
N LYS A 109 -28.39 4.09 6.75
CA LYS A 109 -28.56 3.73 8.17
C LYS A 109 -29.20 4.81 9.00
N MET A 110 -28.92 6.07 8.70
CA MET A 110 -29.63 7.19 9.33
C MET A 110 -31.10 7.20 9.00
N ILE A 111 -31.48 6.99 7.72
CA ILE A 111 -32.87 6.91 7.25
C ILE A 111 -33.58 5.73 7.91
N ASP A 112 -32.90 4.59 8.07
CA ASP A 112 -33.40 3.40 8.76
C ASP A 112 -33.55 3.61 10.29
N GLY A 113 -33.22 4.80 10.84
CA GLY A 113 -33.39 5.15 12.26
C GLY A 113 -32.29 4.63 13.17
N TYR A 114 -31.13 4.26 12.66
CA TYR A 114 -30.03 3.81 13.52
C TYR A 114 -29.43 4.97 14.32
N ASP A 115 -29.06 4.66 15.56
CA ASP A 115 -28.38 5.61 16.46
C ASP A 115 -26.99 6.02 15.90
N LYS A 116 -26.65 7.28 16.14
CA LYS A 116 -25.36 7.87 15.74
C LYS A 116 -24.17 7.03 16.19
N ASN A 117 -24.19 6.56 17.43
CA ASN A 117 -23.08 5.78 17.99
C ASN A 117 -22.89 4.45 17.27
N VAL A 118 -23.98 3.83 16.81
CA VAL A 118 -23.91 2.58 16.03
C VAL A 118 -23.26 2.84 14.68
N ILE A 119 -23.66 3.90 13.98
CA ILE A 119 -23.12 4.23 12.64
C ILE A 119 -21.64 4.61 12.75
N THR A 120 -21.27 5.49 13.67
CA THR A 120 -19.89 5.91 13.87
C THR A 120 -19.00 4.74 14.31
N HIS A 121 -19.52 3.83 15.14
CA HIS A 121 -18.81 2.61 15.53
C HIS A 121 -18.50 1.71 14.33
N VAL A 122 -19.43 1.55 13.39
CA VAL A 122 -19.21 0.76 12.16
C VAL A 122 -18.14 1.41 11.29
N ILE A 123 -18.19 2.74 11.11
CA ILE A 123 -17.17 3.49 10.36
C ILE A 123 -15.79 3.31 11.01
N ARG A 124 -15.70 3.42 12.33
CA ARG A 124 -14.46 3.24 13.09
C ARG A 124 -13.91 1.81 12.97
N ASN A 125 -14.76 0.81 13.04
CA ASN A 125 -14.36 -0.58 12.86
C ASN A 125 -13.81 -0.85 11.44
N GLU A 126 -14.39 -0.21 10.43
CA GLU A 126 -13.84 -0.33 9.06
C GLU A 126 -12.50 0.37 8.92
N HIS A 127 -12.30 1.51 9.58
CA HIS A 127 -10.99 2.16 9.65
C HIS A 127 -9.95 1.25 10.32
N LEU A 128 -10.29 0.59 11.43
CA LEU A 128 -9.41 -0.37 12.11
C LEU A 128 -9.06 -1.56 11.19
N ARG A 129 -10.05 -2.13 10.49
CA ARG A 129 -9.79 -3.20 9.51
C ARG A 129 -8.85 -2.75 8.39
N PHE A 130 -9.02 -1.53 7.91
CA PHE A 130 -8.12 -0.97 6.91
C PHE A 130 -6.70 -0.82 7.46
N HIS A 131 -6.57 -0.34 8.69
CA HIS A 131 -5.28 -0.21 9.37
C HIS A 131 -4.59 -1.58 9.56
N GLU A 132 -5.32 -2.62 9.94
CA GLU A 132 -4.77 -3.98 10.03
C GLU A 132 -4.25 -4.51 8.67
N GLN A 133 -4.99 -4.25 7.59
CA GLN A 133 -4.53 -4.61 6.24
C GLN A 133 -3.25 -3.87 5.88
N PHE A 134 -3.16 -2.62 6.31
CA PHE A 134 -1.99 -1.78 6.11
C PHE A 134 -0.75 -2.32 6.85
N LEU A 135 -0.87 -2.71 8.12
CA LEU A 135 0.20 -3.33 8.90
C LEU A 135 0.74 -4.62 8.23
N ARG A 136 -0.14 -5.39 7.59
CA ARG A 136 0.27 -6.57 6.80
C ARG A 136 1.10 -6.18 5.58
N LEU A 137 0.75 -5.08 4.91
CA LEU A 137 1.55 -4.54 3.79
C LEU A 137 2.92 -4.05 4.25
N GLU A 138 2.97 -3.37 5.38
CA GLU A 138 4.22 -2.91 5.97
C GLU A 138 5.15 -4.09 6.28
N THR A 139 4.63 -5.12 6.94
CA THR A 139 5.37 -6.37 7.19
C THR A 139 5.83 -7.03 5.89
N TYR A 140 4.99 -7.06 4.87
CA TYR A 140 5.35 -7.58 3.55
C TYR A 140 6.47 -6.76 2.90
N LYS A 141 6.35 -5.43 2.90
CA LYS A 141 7.39 -4.51 2.41
C LYS A 141 8.73 -4.78 3.10
N GLU A 142 8.74 -4.90 4.43
CA GLU A 142 9.96 -5.18 5.18
C GLU A 142 10.63 -6.49 4.75
N ARG A 143 9.86 -7.56 4.64
CA ARG A 143 10.36 -8.86 4.18
C ARG A 143 10.95 -8.81 2.78
N VAL A 144 10.27 -8.12 1.84
CA VAL A 144 10.78 -7.91 0.49
C VAL A 144 12.06 -7.08 0.52
N THR A 145 12.10 -6.02 1.31
CA THR A 145 13.28 -5.17 1.48
C THR A 145 14.49 -5.95 1.98
N HIS A 146 14.32 -6.78 3.00
CA HIS A 146 15.40 -7.65 3.50
C HIS A 146 15.86 -8.68 2.47
N SER A 147 14.94 -9.21 1.67
CA SER A 147 15.29 -10.19 0.64
C SER A 147 16.25 -9.62 -0.41
N ILE A 148 16.14 -8.33 -0.74
CA ILE A 148 17.04 -7.67 -1.70
C ILE A 148 18.50 -7.82 -1.25
N THR A 149 18.80 -7.52 0.00
CA THR A 149 20.16 -7.65 0.54
C THR A 149 20.63 -9.11 0.63
N LEU A 150 19.76 -10.02 1.06
CA LEU A 150 20.11 -11.43 1.18
C LEU A 150 20.46 -12.06 -0.18
N PHE A 151 19.68 -11.77 -1.23
CA PHE A 151 20.00 -12.25 -2.57
C PHE A 151 21.23 -11.58 -3.17
N GLY A 152 21.48 -10.31 -2.87
CA GLY A 152 22.72 -9.63 -3.23
C GLY A 152 23.95 -10.24 -2.57
N LEU A 153 23.85 -10.58 -1.27
CA LEU A 153 24.89 -11.28 -0.53
C LEU A 153 25.14 -12.68 -1.10
N ALA A 154 24.08 -13.44 -1.36
CA ALA A 154 24.20 -14.77 -1.96
C ALA A 154 24.86 -14.72 -3.33
N GLY A 155 24.49 -13.74 -4.17
CA GLY A 155 25.14 -13.52 -5.45
C GLY A 155 26.64 -13.20 -5.32
N SER A 156 27.01 -12.35 -4.37
CA SER A 156 28.42 -12.02 -4.11
C SER A 156 29.22 -13.23 -3.62
N LEU A 157 28.67 -14.01 -2.70
CA LEU A 157 29.33 -15.24 -2.22
C LEU A 157 29.53 -16.26 -3.35
N SER A 158 28.54 -16.43 -4.23
CA SER A 158 28.66 -17.32 -5.39
C SER A 158 29.78 -16.88 -6.33
N HIS A 159 29.93 -15.57 -6.56
CA HIS A 159 31.02 -15.03 -7.37
C HIS A 159 32.39 -15.21 -6.70
N ILE A 160 32.49 -14.94 -5.40
CA ILE A 160 33.73 -15.14 -4.62
C ILE A 160 34.18 -16.60 -4.76
N MET A 161 33.30 -17.57 -4.52
CA MET A 161 33.61 -18.99 -4.65
C MET A 161 34.14 -19.36 -6.05
N TYR A 162 33.53 -18.81 -7.10
CA TYR A 162 33.97 -19.05 -8.46
C TYR A 162 35.35 -18.43 -8.74
N PHE A 163 35.59 -17.16 -8.36
CA PHE A 163 36.83 -16.47 -8.65
C PHE A 163 38.02 -16.92 -7.79
N LEU A 164 37.77 -17.49 -6.62
CA LEU A 164 38.83 -18.16 -5.85
C LEU A 164 39.49 -19.30 -6.63
N THR A 165 38.76 -19.93 -7.55
CA THR A 165 39.34 -20.99 -8.43
C THR A 165 40.23 -20.45 -9.55
N LYS A 166 40.22 -19.11 -9.77
CA LYS A 166 40.96 -18.44 -10.85
C LYS A 166 42.24 -17.73 -10.38
N ASP A 167 42.49 -17.69 -9.07
CA ASP A 167 43.64 -17.04 -8.43
C ASP A 167 43.87 -15.58 -8.84
N ASP A 168 42.79 -14.84 -9.14
CA ASP A 168 42.82 -13.43 -9.53
C ASP A 168 42.20 -12.52 -8.44
N PRO A 169 43.04 -11.77 -7.70
CA PRO A 169 42.56 -10.91 -6.60
C PRO A 169 41.62 -9.79 -7.09
N THR A 170 41.76 -9.33 -8.32
CA THR A 170 40.93 -8.25 -8.87
C THR A 170 39.48 -8.71 -9.10
N LEU A 171 39.32 -9.96 -9.50
CA LEU A 171 38.01 -10.59 -9.70
C LEU A 171 37.31 -10.83 -8.35
N ILE A 172 38.06 -11.14 -7.30
CA ILE A 172 37.52 -11.31 -5.93
C ILE A 172 36.95 -9.97 -5.45
N ALA A 173 37.67 -8.86 -5.62
CA ALA A 173 37.18 -7.53 -5.26
C ALA A 173 35.90 -7.17 -6.02
N ALA A 174 35.83 -7.48 -7.33
CA ALA A 174 34.64 -7.24 -8.14
C ALA A 174 33.42 -8.05 -7.67
N SER A 175 33.62 -9.18 -7.00
CA SER A 175 32.54 -10.02 -6.49
C SER A 175 31.67 -9.36 -5.42
N PHE A 176 32.15 -8.31 -4.73
CA PHE A 176 31.36 -7.56 -3.75
C PHE A 176 30.35 -6.60 -4.38
N VAL A 177 30.46 -6.32 -5.66
CA VAL A 177 29.61 -5.33 -6.32
C VAL A 177 28.13 -5.69 -6.28
N PRO A 178 27.69 -6.93 -6.53
CA PRO A 178 26.26 -7.30 -6.41
C PRO A 178 25.70 -6.99 -5.02
N PHE A 179 26.48 -7.19 -3.98
CA PHE A 179 26.08 -6.86 -2.61
C PHE A 179 25.93 -5.35 -2.42
N LEU A 180 26.88 -4.54 -2.85
CA LEU A 180 26.79 -3.08 -2.75
C LEU A 180 25.60 -2.53 -3.53
N PHE A 181 25.34 -3.03 -4.74
CA PHE A 181 24.15 -2.68 -5.52
C PHE A 181 22.86 -3.07 -4.81
N SER A 182 22.81 -4.24 -4.19
CA SER A 182 21.62 -4.67 -3.46
C SER A 182 21.32 -3.77 -2.27
N VAL A 183 22.34 -3.34 -1.53
CA VAL A 183 22.18 -2.39 -0.43
C VAL A 183 21.64 -1.04 -0.93
N PHE A 184 22.17 -0.53 -2.04
CA PHE A 184 21.68 0.70 -2.63
C PHE A 184 20.21 0.59 -3.09
N ILE A 185 19.88 -0.48 -3.82
CA ILE A 185 18.50 -0.75 -4.28
C ILE A 185 17.56 -0.89 -3.08
N GLN A 186 17.98 -1.59 -2.02
CA GLN A 186 17.22 -1.74 -0.79
C GLN A 186 16.89 -0.39 -0.17
N LEU A 187 17.86 0.51 -0.04
CA LEU A 187 17.64 1.83 0.56
C LEU A 187 16.64 2.64 -0.25
N VAL A 188 16.82 2.69 -1.58
CA VAL A 188 15.92 3.44 -2.47
C VAL A 188 14.51 2.84 -2.45
N PHE A 189 14.39 1.52 -2.57
CA PHE A 189 13.10 0.83 -2.55
C PHE A 189 12.38 1.01 -1.20
N SER A 190 13.09 0.85 -0.09
CA SER A 190 12.52 1.03 1.25
C SER A 190 11.98 2.44 1.46
N ALA A 191 12.76 3.47 1.12
CA ALA A 191 12.35 4.86 1.24
C ALA A 191 11.13 5.19 0.37
N TRP A 192 11.14 4.74 -0.89
CA TRP A 192 10.03 4.95 -1.81
C TRP A 192 8.75 4.23 -1.33
N ALA A 193 8.86 2.95 -0.95
CA ALA A 193 7.73 2.16 -0.51
C ALA A 193 7.15 2.71 0.80
N GLN A 194 8.01 3.12 1.75
CA GLN A 194 7.57 3.74 3.01
C GLN A 194 6.78 5.02 2.73
N SER A 195 7.32 5.95 1.93
CA SER A 195 6.64 7.19 1.58
C SER A 195 5.24 6.95 0.95
N LYS A 196 5.11 5.91 0.11
CA LYS A 196 3.80 5.54 -0.47
C LYS A 196 2.84 4.99 0.56
N LEU A 197 3.34 4.18 1.48
CA LEU A 197 2.54 3.61 2.56
C LEU A 197 2.07 4.71 3.52
N ASP A 198 2.94 5.59 3.95
CA ASP A 198 2.61 6.71 4.85
C ASP A 198 1.54 7.61 4.22
N PHE A 199 1.71 7.96 2.94
CA PHE A 199 0.68 8.72 2.21
C PHE A 199 -0.70 8.06 2.23
N LEU A 200 -0.77 6.74 2.06
CA LEU A 200 -2.05 6.02 2.08
C LEU A 200 -2.67 5.97 3.48
N VAL A 201 -1.85 5.85 4.53
CA VAL A 201 -2.31 5.92 5.93
C VAL A 201 -2.90 7.28 6.23
N ASP A 202 -2.20 8.35 5.89
CA ASP A 202 -2.66 9.71 6.13
C ASP A 202 -3.95 10.00 5.37
N GLN A 203 -4.04 9.61 4.11
CA GLN A 203 -5.27 9.75 3.32
C GLN A 203 -6.44 8.99 3.93
N SER A 204 -6.22 7.75 4.39
CA SER A 204 -7.27 6.96 5.04
C SER A 204 -7.71 7.58 6.37
N ARG A 205 -6.76 8.06 7.17
CA ARG A 205 -7.02 8.73 8.45
C ARG A 205 -7.89 9.97 8.26
N ILE A 206 -7.52 10.83 7.30
CA ILE A 206 -8.30 12.03 6.98
C ILE A 206 -9.71 11.64 6.51
N TYR A 207 -9.80 10.70 5.59
CA TYR A 207 -11.08 10.23 5.05
C TYR A 207 -12.04 9.76 6.14
N TYR A 208 -11.61 8.82 6.99
CA TYR A 208 -12.46 8.28 8.03
C TYR A 208 -12.79 9.32 9.12
N ALA A 209 -11.86 10.23 9.43
CA ALA A 209 -12.12 11.32 10.35
C ALA A 209 -13.19 12.29 9.80
N VAL A 210 -13.12 12.66 8.53
CA VAL A 210 -14.12 13.50 7.87
C VAL A 210 -15.47 12.79 7.80
N LEU A 211 -15.49 11.51 7.45
CA LEU A 211 -16.72 10.72 7.36
C LEU A 211 -17.39 10.57 8.73
N GLU A 212 -16.65 10.18 9.79
CA GLU A 212 -17.17 9.98 11.12
C GLU A 212 -17.78 11.29 11.69
N ASN A 213 -17.02 12.39 11.62
CA ASN A 213 -17.48 13.68 12.13
C ASN A 213 -18.60 14.27 11.26
N GLY A 214 -18.54 14.08 9.94
CA GLY A 214 -19.58 14.56 9.04
C GLY A 214 -20.92 13.87 9.27
N VAL A 215 -20.91 12.53 9.35
CA VAL A 215 -22.08 11.71 9.66
C VAL A 215 -22.68 12.07 11.02
N SER A 216 -21.84 12.24 12.04
CA SER A 216 -22.27 12.69 13.37
C SER A 216 -22.90 14.08 13.30
N GLY A 217 -22.26 15.03 12.61
CA GLY A 217 -22.75 16.41 12.49
C GLY A 217 -24.09 16.53 11.75
N ILE A 218 -24.31 15.69 10.72
CA ILE A 218 -25.60 15.62 10.03
C ILE A 218 -26.70 15.15 11.00
N GLN A 219 -26.45 14.10 11.75
CA GLN A 219 -27.43 13.53 12.71
C GLN A 219 -27.73 14.49 13.89
N ASP A 220 -26.71 15.24 14.34
CA ASP A 220 -26.85 16.25 15.40
C ASP A 220 -27.50 17.55 14.89
N GLY A 221 -27.78 17.68 13.60
CA GLY A 221 -28.38 18.87 13.00
C GLY A 221 -27.47 20.10 13.04
N VAL A 222 -26.15 19.90 13.06
CA VAL A 222 -25.15 20.99 13.09
C VAL A 222 -25.34 21.89 11.87
N ASN A 223 -25.12 23.21 12.06
CA ASN A 223 -25.16 24.16 10.94
C ASN A 223 -24.16 23.74 9.85
N PRO A 224 -24.59 23.66 8.57
CA PRO A 224 -23.73 23.22 7.48
C PRO A 224 -22.42 24.01 7.35
N ASP A 225 -22.44 25.33 7.58
CA ASP A 225 -21.25 26.17 7.51
C ASP A 225 -20.28 25.84 8.66
N ILE A 226 -20.80 25.67 9.89
CA ILE A 226 -20.00 25.27 11.06
C ILE A 226 -19.44 23.87 10.87
N LEU A 227 -20.25 22.95 10.34
CA LEU A 227 -19.81 21.58 10.04
C LEU A 227 -18.68 21.58 9.00
N ARG A 228 -18.83 22.38 7.96
CA ARG A 228 -17.78 22.54 6.93
C ARG A 228 -16.48 23.03 7.54
N ASP A 229 -16.51 24.08 8.38
CA ASP A 229 -15.31 24.62 9.01
C ASP A 229 -14.63 23.60 9.93
N GLN A 230 -15.42 22.85 10.70
CA GLN A 230 -14.92 21.76 11.54
C GLN A 230 -14.24 20.65 10.73
N LEU A 231 -14.82 20.26 9.59
CA LEU A 231 -14.26 19.25 8.71
C LEU A 231 -13.01 19.75 7.97
N MET A 232 -13.01 21.02 7.55
CA MET A 232 -11.83 21.64 6.91
C MET A 232 -10.64 21.71 7.86
N ALA A 233 -10.86 22.04 9.13
CA ALA A 233 -9.82 22.03 10.16
C ALA A 233 -9.15 20.66 10.31
N ARG A 234 -9.86 19.55 10.06
CA ARG A 234 -9.28 18.20 10.11
C ARG A 234 -8.29 17.92 8.97
N ILE A 235 -8.47 18.57 7.83
CA ILE A 235 -7.54 18.43 6.67
C ILE A 235 -6.29 19.29 6.89
N THR A 236 -6.45 20.48 7.48
CA THR A 236 -5.36 21.45 7.61
C THR A 236 -4.37 21.07 8.72
N HIS A 237 -4.81 20.30 9.71
CA HIS A 237 -4.00 19.89 10.88
C HIS A 237 -3.51 18.43 10.80
N ALA A 238 -3.72 17.73 9.69
CA ALA A 238 -3.23 16.37 9.42
C ALA A 238 -2.00 16.43 8.52
#